data_75fa8d7f1330b0a7afca017884b6637d
#
_entry.id   75fa8d7f1330b0a7afca017884b6637d
#
_cell.length_a   1.000
_cell.length_b   1.000
_cell.length_c   1.000
_cell.angle_alpha   90.00
_cell.angle_beta   90.00
_cell.angle_gamma   90.00
#
_symmetry.space_group_name_H-M   'P 1'
#
loop_
_entity.id
_entity.type
_entity.pdbx_description
1 polymer ?
#
loop_
_entity_poly.entity_id
_entity_poly.type
_entity_poly.pdbx_seq_one_letter_code
_entity_poly.pdbx_strand_id
1 'polypeptide(L)'
;APNIHVMFKSSLNQNTEHQLRYQETEFVISYEDFHRPEFTSVPLFKDEMVLVASKNHPTIKGPLLKHDVYNEQHAAVSLDRFASFSQPWYDTVDKQASIAYQGMAMMSVLSVVSQTHLVAIAPRWLAEEFAESLELQVLPLPLKQNSRTCYLSWHEAAGRDKGHQWMEEQLVSICKR
;
A
#
# COMPACT_ATOMS: atom_id res chain seq x y z
N ALA A 1 -20.35 -10.09 -10.45
CA ALA A 1 -20.94 -11.38 -10.84
C ALA A 1 -21.49 -12.07 -9.57
N PRO A 2 -22.80 -12.34 -9.49
CA PRO A 2 -23.45 -12.80 -8.26
C PRO A 2 -23.03 -14.23 -7.83
N ASN A 3 -22.38 -14.97 -8.70
CA ASN A 3 -21.97 -16.36 -8.46
C ASN A 3 -20.46 -16.52 -8.24
N ILE A 4 -19.72 -15.43 -8.04
CA ILE A 4 -18.28 -15.51 -7.78
C ILE A 4 -18.02 -15.16 -6.31
N HIS A 5 -17.28 -16.04 -5.64
CA HIS A 5 -16.79 -15.81 -4.30
C HIS A 5 -15.33 -15.38 -4.38
N VAL A 6 -15.03 -14.19 -3.86
CA VAL A 6 -13.68 -13.63 -3.81
C VAL A 6 -13.16 -13.68 -2.37
N MET A 7 -12.02 -14.32 -2.16
CA MET A 7 -11.35 -14.35 -0.87
C MET A 7 -10.07 -13.54 -0.93
N PHE A 8 -10.00 -12.49 -0.12
CA PHE A 8 -8.78 -11.72 0.06
C PHE A 8 -7.99 -12.24 1.25
N LYS A 9 -6.69 -12.45 1.03
CA LYS A 9 -5.73 -12.79 2.09
C LYS A 9 -4.62 -11.74 2.11
N SER A 10 -4.25 -11.27 3.29
CA SER A 10 -3.05 -10.47 3.43
C SER A 10 -1.83 -11.38 3.46
N SER A 11 -0.92 -11.21 2.50
CA SER A 11 0.29 -12.05 2.35
C SER A 11 1.50 -11.51 3.12
N LEU A 12 1.28 -10.81 4.19
CA LEU A 12 2.31 -10.07 4.94
C LEU A 12 3.47 -10.93 5.49
N ASN A 13 3.38 -12.24 5.42
CA ASN A 13 4.30 -13.14 6.14
C ASN A 13 4.81 -14.30 5.33
N GLN A 14 4.47 -14.45 4.07
CA GLN A 14 4.78 -15.71 3.42
C GLN A 14 5.26 -15.52 1.99
N ASN A 15 6.10 -16.44 1.61
CA ASN A 15 6.62 -16.64 0.28
C ASN A 15 5.48 -16.58 -0.76
N THR A 16 5.17 -15.38 -1.22
CA THR A 16 4.10 -15.10 -2.18
C THR A 16 4.33 -15.87 -3.49
N GLU A 17 5.60 -16.04 -3.90
CA GLU A 17 5.96 -16.87 -5.03
C GLU A 17 5.55 -18.34 -4.82
N HIS A 18 5.71 -18.86 -3.62
CA HIS A 18 5.27 -20.23 -3.29
C HIS A 18 3.76 -20.38 -3.44
N GLN A 19 3.01 -19.42 -2.91
CA GLN A 19 1.54 -19.44 -2.99
C GLN A 19 1.05 -19.39 -4.44
N LEU A 20 1.66 -18.58 -5.30
CA LEU A 20 1.35 -18.56 -6.73
C LEU A 20 1.76 -19.85 -7.42
N ARG A 21 2.96 -20.36 -7.14
CA ARG A 21 3.49 -21.60 -7.75
C ARG A 21 2.65 -22.82 -7.47
N TYR A 22 2.14 -22.95 -6.25
CA TYR A 22 1.29 -24.07 -5.85
C TYR A 22 -0.21 -23.78 -5.97
N GLN A 23 -0.55 -22.66 -6.62
CA GLN A 23 -1.94 -22.25 -6.86
C GLN A 23 -2.81 -22.16 -5.59
N GLU A 24 -2.18 -21.85 -4.45
CA GLU A 24 -2.87 -21.52 -3.20
C GLU A 24 -3.53 -20.14 -3.27
N THR A 25 -3.06 -19.32 -4.20
CA THR A 25 -3.56 -17.98 -4.53
C THR A 25 -3.56 -17.83 -6.05
N GLU A 26 -4.66 -17.37 -6.61
CA GLU A 26 -4.82 -17.20 -8.06
C GLU A 26 -4.17 -15.90 -8.55
N PHE A 27 -4.30 -14.83 -7.78
CA PHE A 27 -3.76 -13.50 -8.09
C PHE A 27 -3.06 -12.89 -6.88
N VAL A 28 -2.02 -12.13 -7.16
CA VAL A 28 -1.34 -11.28 -6.16
C VAL A 28 -1.33 -9.85 -6.66
N ILE A 29 -1.72 -8.91 -5.81
CA ILE A 29 -1.56 -7.48 -6.04
C ILE A 29 -0.45 -7.00 -5.13
N SER A 30 0.65 -6.51 -5.72
CA SER A 30 1.83 -6.07 -4.97
C SER A 30 2.62 -5.00 -5.73
N TYR A 31 3.56 -4.35 -5.02
CA TYR A 31 4.55 -3.46 -5.63
C TYR A 31 5.84 -4.20 -6.03
N GLU A 32 5.80 -5.53 -6.02
CA GLU A 32 6.88 -6.38 -6.50
C GLU A 32 6.49 -6.94 -7.87
N ASP A 33 7.43 -6.87 -8.79
CA ASP A 33 7.36 -7.55 -10.08
C ASP A 33 8.11 -8.87 -9.96
N PHE A 34 7.39 -9.98 -10.14
CA PHE A 34 7.97 -11.32 -10.08
C PHE A 34 8.69 -11.63 -11.40
N HIS A 35 9.98 -11.28 -11.49
CA HIS A 35 10.81 -11.48 -12.67
C HIS A 35 11.22 -12.96 -12.86
N ARG A 36 10.25 -13.85 -12.99
CA ARG A 36 10.50 -15.28 -13.25
C ARG A 36 9.62 -15.78 -14.38
N PRO A 37 10.11 -16.73 -15.22
CA PRO A 37 9.37 -17.21 -16.40
C PRO A 37 8.01 -17.84 -16.08
N GLU A 38 7.85 -18.42 -14.89
CA GLU A 38 6.61 -19.06 -14.46
C GLU A 38 5.52 -18.08 -14.02
N PHE A 39 5.84 -16.79 -13.86
CA PHE A 39 4.86 -15.77 -13.44
C PHE A 39 4.64 -14.74 -14.52
N THR A 40 3.40 -14.32 -14.65
CA THR A 40 2.99 -13.18 -15.46
C THR A 40 2.65 -12.04 -14.54
N SER A 41 3.17 -10.84 -14.82
CA SER A 41 2.87 -9.62 -14.08
C SER A 41 2.41 -8.53 -15.06
N VAL A 42 1.27 -7.90 -14.77
CA VAL A 42 0.78 -6.76 -15.53
C VAL A 42 0.72 -5.52 -14.63
N PRO A 43 1.16 -4.35 -15.13
CA PRO A 43 1.08 -3.13 -14.36
C PRO A 43 -0.37 -2.66 -14.23
N LEU A 44 -0.78 -2.32 -13.00
CA LEU A 44 -2.10 -1.77 -12.70
C LEU A 44 -2.07 -0.25 -12.68
N PHE A 45 -1.27 0.33 -11.80
CA PHE A 45 -1.13 1.79 -11.67
C PHE A 45 0.24 2.14 -11.05
N LYS A 46 0.59 3.41 -11.17
CA LYS A 46 1.74 3.99 -10.46
C LYS A 46 1.26 4.68 -9.20
N ASP A 47 2.02 4.54 -8.14
CA ASP A 47 1.71 5.14 -6.85
C ASP A 47 2.95 5.79 -6.22
N GLU A 48 2.71 6.66 -5.28
CA GLU A 48 3.73 7.32 -4.47
C GLU A 48 3.25 7.40 -3.02
N MET A 49 4.18 7.62 -2.10
CA MET A 49 3.83 7.80 -0.70
C MET A 49 3.53 9.27 -0.40
N VAL A 50 2.62 9.46 0.53
CA VAL A 50 2.18 10.78 1.02
C VAL A 50 2.23 10.83 2.53
N LEU A 51 2.33 12.03 3.11
CA LEU A 51 2.05 12.22 4.51
C LEU A 51 0.55 12.38 4.71
N VAL A 52 0.04 11.70 5.73
CA VAL A 52 -1.37 11.77 6.15
C VAL A 52 -1.44 12.27 7.57
N ALA A 53 -2.32 13.22 7.83
CA ALA A 53 -2.61 13.75 9.15
C ALA A 53 -4.10 14.06 9.28
N SER A 54 -4.63 14.19 10.49
CA SER A 54 -5.98 14.71 10.71
C SER A 54 -6.14 16.11 10.11
N LYS A 55 -7.30 16.45 9.54
CA LYS A 55 -7.60 17.83 9.11
C LYS A 55 -7.43 18.85 10.23
N ASN A 56 -7.63 18.40 11.49
CA ASN A 56 -7.53 19.22 12.69
C ASN A 56 -6.13 19.15 13.35
N HIS A 57 -5.13 18.61 12.65
CA HIS A 57 -3.78 18.49 13.21
C HIS A 57 -3.23 19.87 13.63
N PRO A 58 -2.65 19.99 14.84
CA PRO A 58 -2.27 21.29 15.40
C PRO A 58 -1.13 21.96 14.64
N THR A 59 -0.16 21.22 14.16
CA THR A 59 1.08 21.71 13.55
C THR A 59 1.16 21.51 12.04
N ILE A 60 0.61 20.41 11.52
CA ILE A 60 0.63 20.09 10.10
C ILE A 60 -0.45 20.89 9.36
N LYS A 61 -0.03 21.93 8.64
CA LYS A 61 -0.93 22.81 7.86
C LYS A 61 -0.20 23.32 6.62
N GLY A 62 -0.59 22.82 5.44
CA GLY A 62 -0.05 23.28 4.16
C GLY A 62 1.27 22.62 3.75
N PRO A 63 2.07 23.29 2.92
CA PRO A 63 3.31 22.72 2.38
C PRO A 63 4.29 22.32 3.49
N LEU A 64 4.81 21.10 3.41
CA LEU A 64 5.70 20.54 4.42
C LEU A 64 7.16 20.78 4.06
N LEU A 65 7.97 21.02 5.08
CA LEU A 65 9.41 20.90 5.01
C LEU A 65 9.87 19.56 5.57
N LYS A 66 11.09 19.16 5.23
CA LYS A 66 11.63 17.85 5.65
C LYS A 66 11.61 17.66 7.18
N HIS A 67 11.93 18.73 7.93
CA HIS A 67 11.93 18.68 9.39
C HIS A 67 10.52 18.51 9.98
N ASP A 68 9.46 18.98 9.31
CA ASP A 68 8.09 18.83 9.80
C ASP A 68 7.70 17.34 9.88
N VAL A 69 8.13 16.55 8.88
CA VAL A 69 7.90 15.10 8.89
C VAL A 69 8.63 14.40 10.04
N TYR A 70 9.87 14.82 10.33
CA TYR A 70 10.67 14.16 11.38
C TYR A 70 10.31 14.59 12.80
N ASN A 71 9.76 15.78 12.98
CA ASN A 71 9.42 16.30 14.31
C ASN A 71 8.10 15.75 14.85
N GLU A 72 7.28 15.15 13.98
CA GLU A 72 6.00 14.57 14.39
C GLU A 72 6.16 13.13 14.89
N GLN A 73 5.21 12.71 15.71
CA GLN A 73 5.08 11.31 16.10
C GLN A 73 4.29 10.55 15.04
N HIS A 74 4.79 9.38 14.66
CA HIS A 74 4.24 8.58 13.59
C HIS A 74 3.39 7.40 14.07
N ALA A 75 2.30 7.16 13.35
CA ALA A 75 1.63 5.87 13.32
C ALA A 75 2.11 5.10 12.08
N ALA A 76 2.55 3.88 12.24
CA ALA A 76 3.10 3.06 11.17
C ALA A 76 2.46 1.67 11.14
N VAL A 77 2.54 1.01 10.00
CA VAL A 77 2.30 -0.43 9.95
C VAL A 77 3.53 -1.14 10.50
N SER A 78 3.33 -2.23 11.24
CA SER A 78 4.43 -2.99 11.85
C SER A 78 5.48 -3.38 10.81
N LEU A 79 6.70 -2.86 11.02
CA LEU A 79 7.81 -2.97 10.06
C LEU A 79 8.31 -4.40 9.89
N ASP A 80 8.17 -5.25 10.90
CA ASP A 80 8.60 -6.65 10.87
C ASP A 80 7.94 -7.47 9.76
N ARG A 81 6.81 -6.96 9.25
CA ARG A 81 6.00 -7.65 8.24
C ARG A 81 5.88 -6.92 6.91
N PHE A 82 6.33 -5.66 6.86
CA PHE A 82 6.24 -4.79 5.70
C PHE A 82 7.60 -4.29 5.21
N ALA A 83 8.66 -4.95 5.59
CA ALA A 83 10.01 -4.53 5.28
C ALA A 83 10.22 -4.21 3.79
N SER A 84 9.64 -4.99 2.88
CA SER A 84 9.75 -4.76 1.44
C SER A 84 8.93 -3.57 0.94
N PHE A 85 7.82 -3.24 1.61
CA PHE A 85 6.88 -2.20 1.15
C PHE A 85 7.19 -0.82 1.73
N SER A 86 7.40 -0.75 3.04
CA SER A 86 7.61 0.53 3.73
C SER A 86 9.09 0.86 3.95
N GLN A 87 9.96 -0.13 3.95
CA GLN A 87 11.37 0.03 4.24
C GLN A 87 12.07 1.09 3.37
N PRO A 88 11.85 1.15 2.03
CA PRO A 88 12.47 2.21 1.23
C PRO A 88 11.99 3.63 1.59
N TRP A 89 10.84 3.73 2.23
CA TRP A 89 10.24 5.01 2.64
C TRP A 89 10.68 5.40 4.03
N TYR A 90 10.78 4.42 4.93
CA TYR A 90 11.24 4.63 6.29
C TYR A 90 12.75 4.57 6.45
N ASP A 91 13.51 3.89 5.58
CA ASP A 91 14.98 3.87 5.65
C ASP A 91 15.61 5.27 5.44
N THR A 92 14.91 6.16 4.74
CA THR A 92 15.30 7.57 4.65
C THR A 92 14.80 8.41 5.82
N VAL A 93 13.78 7.96 6.52
CA VAL A 93 13.10 8.64 7.63
C VAL A 93 13.49 8.01 8.98
N ASP A 94 13.82 6.74 8.98
CA ASP A 94 13.84 5.80 10.11
C ASP A 94 14.88 6.10 11.21
N LYS A 95 15.89 6.84 10.90
CA LYS A 95 16.86 7.22 11.93
C LYS A 95 16.38 8.34 12.86
N GLN A 96 15.22 8.97 12.53
CA GLN A 96 14.75 10.16 13.23
C GLN A 96 13.24 10.20 13.51
N ALA A 97 12.42 9.37 12.87
CA ALA A 97 10.98 9.37 13.12
C ALA A 97 10.63 8.66 14.43
N SER A 98 9.91 9.34 15.32
CA SER A 98 9.37 8.73 16.54
C SER A 98 8.09 7.96 16.22
N ILE A 99 8.13 6.62 16.23
CA ILE A 99 6.94 5.80 16.03
C ILE A 99 6.24 5.62 17.39
N ALA A 100 5.06 6.24 17.52
CA ALA A 100 4.24 6.18 18.74
C ALA A 100 3.16 5.08 18.65
N TYR A 101 2.77 4.65 17.45
CA TYR A 101 1.78 3.59 17.24
C TYR A 101 2.20 2.67 16.10
N GLN A 102 2.02 1.37 16.31
CA GLN A 102 2.20 0.36 15.26
C GLN A 102 0.93 -0.48 15.09
N GLY A 103 0.37 -0.48 13.88
CA GLY A 103 -0.82 -1.24 13.50
C GLY A 103 -0.49 -2.42 12.59
N MET A 104 -1.45 -3.34 12.44
CA MET A 104 -1.32 -4.52 11.57
C MET A 104 -1.74 -4.22 10.12
N ALA A 105 -2.52 -3.18 9.88
CA ALA A 105 -3.04 -2.79 8.58
C ALA A 105 -3.04 -1.28 8.41
N MET A 106 -2.84 -0.80 7.19
CA MET A 106 -2.82 0.64 6.91
C MET A 106 -4.14 1.33 7.29
N MET A 107 -5.29 0.67 7.10
CA MET A 107 -6.58 1.23 7.49
C MET A 107 -6.68 1.50 8.99
N SER A 108 -6.16 0.63 9.84
CA SER A 108 -6.11 0.89 11.29
C SER A 108 -5.18 2.05 11.63
N VAL A 109 -4.08 2.19 10.91
CA VAL A 109 -3.18 3.34 11.05
C VAL A 109 -3.89 4.64 10.67
N LEU A 110 -4.57 4.69 9.52
CA LEU A 110 -5.33 5.87 9.07
C LEU A 110 -6.45 6.24 10.06
N SER A 111 -7.15 5.25 10.61
CA SER A 111 -8.18 5.47 11.63
C SER A 111 -7.60 6.08 12.92
N VAL A 112 -6.43 5.64 13.37
CA VAL A 112 -5.75 6.24 14.53
C VAL A 112 -5.30 7.66 14.23
N VAL A 113 -4.72 7.91 13.06
CA VAL A 113 -4.29 9.24 12.61
C VAL A 113 -5.46 10.21 12.57
N SER A 114 -6.65 9.78 12.12
CA SER A 114 -7.84 10.65 12.05
C SER A 114 -8.28 11.21 13.42
N GLN A 115 -7.99 10.50 14.49
CA GLN A 115 -8.45 10.81 15.85
C GLN A 115 -7.33 11.28 16.79
N THR A 116 -6.11 11.42 16.29
CA THR A 116 -4.94 11.78 17.11
C THR A 116 -4.13 12.89 16.46
N HIS A 117 -3.02 13.27 17.10
CA HIS A 117 -2.01 14.16 16.55
C HIS A 117 -0.83 13.38 15.92
N LEU A 118 -1.03 12.10 15.63
CA LEU A 118 -0.04 11.32 14.93
C LEU A 118 -0.15 11.59 13.42
N VAL A 119 0.97 11.40 12.73
CA VAL A 119 1.02 11.40 11.27
C VAL A 119 1.37 10.00 10.75
N ALA A 120 1.06 9.73 9.49
CA ALA A 120 1.46 8.48 8.85
C ALA A 120 1.99 8.72 7.44
N ILE A 121 2.88 7.85 6.99
CA ILE A 121 3.26 7.76 5.58
C ILE A 121 2.46 6.60 4.98
N ALA A 122 1.66 6.90 3.97
CA ALA A 122 0.72 5.98 3.35
C ALA A 122 0.77 6.04 1.82
N PRO A 123 0.36 4.96 1.11
CA PRO A 123 0.13 5.01 -0.32
C PRO A 123 -0.91 6.08 -0.68
N ARG A 124 -0.60 6.89 -1.70
CA ARG A 124 -1.48 8.01 -2.11
C ARG A 124 -2.88 7.55 -2.43
N TRP A 125 -3.01 6.49 -3.24
CA TRP A 125 -4.31 5.98 -3.66
C TRP A 125 -5.21 5.62 -2.47
N LEU A 126 -4.62 5.00 -1.43
CA LEU A 126 -5.36 4.62 -0.23
C LEU A 126 -5.69 5.83 0.65
N ALA A 127 -4.74 6.74 0.80
CA ALA A 127 -4.94 7.98 1.56
C ALA A 127 -6.06 8.83 0.95
N GLU A 128 -6.07 9.01 -0.36
CA GLU A 128 -7.09 9.80 -1.08
C GLU A 128 -8.47 9.14 -1.03
N GLU A 129 -8.55 7.81 -1.13
CA GLU A 129 -9.83 7.06 -1.03
C GLU A 129 -10.55 7.30 0.31
N PHE A 130 -9.79 7.40 1.41
CA PHE A 130 -10.35 7.56 2.74
C PHE A 130 -10.23 8.97 3.33
N ALA A 131 -9.65 9.92 2.57
CA ALA A 131 -9.40 11.27 3.05
C ALA A 131 -10.67 11.99 3.54
N GLU A 132 -11.77 11.87 2.80
CA GLU A 132 -13.04 12.51 3.16
C GLU A 132 -13.71 11.82 4.34
N SER A 133 -13.85 10.51 4.28
CA SER A 133 -14.57 9.71 5.29
C SER A 133 -13.90 9.71 6.66
N LEU A 134 -12.58 9.84 6.71
CA LEU A 134 -11.78 9.89 7.93
C LEU A 134 -11.32 11.31 8.30
N GLU A 135 -11.78 12.35 7.59
CA GLU A 135 -11.36 13.74 7.81
C GLU A 135 -9.83 13.92 7.83
N LEU A 136 -9.16 13.30 6.87
CA LEU A 136 -7.72 13.37 6.73
C LEU A 136 -7.30 14.44 5.72
N GLN A 137 -6.14 15.04 5.95
CA GLN A 137 -5.40 15.79 4.96
C GLN A 137 -4.28 14.91 4.37
N VAL A 138 -4.15 14.96 3.06
CA VAL A 138 -3.16 14.20 2.29
C VAL A 138 -2.14 15.19 1.70
N LEU A 139 -0.90 15.06 2.07
CA LEU A 139 0.15 16.04 1.76
C LEU A 139 1.32 15.34 1.03
N PRO A 140 1.90 15.98 0.01
CA PRO A 140 3.09 15.44 -0.64
C PRO A 140 4.25 15.39 0.36
N LEU A 141 5.02 14.29 0.32
CA LEU A 141 6.23 14.18 1.13
C LEU A 141 7.32 15.11 0.57
N PRO A 142 7.98 15.92 1.41
CA PRO A 142 9.11 16.78 1.02
C PRO A 142 10.41 15.96 0.90
N LEU A 143 10.32 14.72 0.47
CA LEU A 143 11.41 13.77 0.35
C LEU A 143 11.50 13.29 -1.09
N LYS A 144 12.74 13.11 -1.56
CA LYS A 144 12.94 12.53 -2.88
C LYS A 144 12.46 11.07 -2.85
N GLN A 145 11.48 10.76 -3.66
CA GLN A 145 10.93 9.42 -3.79
C GLN A 145 10.76 9.06 -5.26
N ASN A 146 10.79 7.76 -5.55
CA ASN A 146 10.44 7.23 -6.85
C ASN A 146 9.02 6.66 -6.77
N SER A 147 8.20 6.96 -7.77
CA SER A 147 6.92 6.27 -7.91
C SER A 147 7.14 4.77 -8.07
N ARG A 148 6.27 3.98 -7.47
CA ARG A 148 6.26 2.52 -7.61
C ARG A 148 5.09 2.08 -8.45
N THR A 149 5.30 1.06 -9.26
CA THR A 149 4.22 0.42 -10.00
C THR A 149 3.62 -0.68 -9.15
N CYS A 150 2.31 -0.70 -9.03
CA CYS A 150 1.55 -1.82 -8.49
C CYS A 150 1.25 -2.79 -9.62
N TYR A 151 1.45 -4.07 -9.39
CA TYR A 151 1.27 -5.15 -10.36
C TYR A 151 0.18 -6.11 -9.91
N LEU A 152 -0.50 -6.68 -10.89
CA LEU A 152 -1.28 -7.89 -10.75
C LEU A 152 -0.44 -9.04 -11.30
N SER A 153 -0.22 -10.05 -10.49
CA SER A 153 0.65 -11.19 -10.85
C SER A 153 -0.06 -12.52 -10.61
N TRP A 154 0.24 -13.51 -11.48
CA TRP A 154 -0.29 -14.87 -11.38
C TRP A 154 0.68 -15.89 -11.99
N HIS A 155 0.44 -17.17 -11.74
CA HIS A 155 1.19 -18.25 -12.36
C HIS A 155 0.77 -18.43 -13.82
N GLU A 156 1.72 -18.53 -14.76
CA GLU A 156 1.47 -18.61 -16.22
C GLU A 156 0.45 -19.70 -16.60
N ALA A 157 0.50 -20.85 -15.92
CA ALA A 157 -0.41 -21.96 -16.20
C ALA A 157 -1.90 -21.58 -15.99
N ALA A 158 -2.22 -20.68 -15.04
CA ALA A 158 -3.58 -20.22 -14.77
C ALA A 158 -4.12 -19.32 -15.88
N GLY A 159 -3.26 -18.60 -16.60
CA GLY A 159 -3.64 -17.67 -17.67
C GLY A 159 -4.34 -18.30 -18.89
N ARG A 160 -4.42 -19.63 -18.95
CA ARG A 160 -5.19 -20.35 -20.01
C ARG A 160 -6.65 -20.60 -19.66
N ASP A 161 -7.01 -20.48 -18.40
CA ASP A 161 -8.39 -20.65 -17.95
C ASP A 161 -9.23 -19.42 -18.28
N LYS A 162 -10.42 -19.61 -18.85
CA LYS A 162 -11.32 -18.51 -19.26
C LYS A 162 -11.88 -17.72 -18.07
N GLY A 163 -12.11 -18.40 -16.93
CA GLY A 163 -12.57 -17.74 -15.71
C GLY A 163 -11.47 -16.85 -15.13
N HIS A 164 -10.23 -17.34 -15.16
CA HIS A 164 -9.07 -16.57 -14.75
C HIS A 164 -8.85 -15.34 -15.64
N GLN A 165 -8.91 -15.48 -16.98
CA GLN A 165 -8.80 -14.37 -17.94
C GLN A 165 -9.89 -13.31 -17.70
N TRP A 166 -11.12 -13.75 -17.50
CA TRP A 166 -12.23 -12.84 -17.19
C TRP A 166 -11.97 -12.07 -15.88
N MET A 167 -11.50 -12.73 -14.83
CA MET A 167 -11.19 -12.09 -13.55
C MET A 167 -10.04 -11.10 -13.68
N GLU A 168 -8.99 -11.46 -14.44
CA GLU A 168 -7.88 -10.55 -14.78
C GLU A 168 -8.40 -9.26 -15.41
N GLU A 169 -9.23 -9.37 -16.46
CA GLU A 169 -9.84 -8.23 -17.15
C GLU A 169 -10.62 -7.33 -16.18
N GLN A 170 -11.41 -7.93 -15.26
CA GLN A 170 -12.16 -7.17 -14.26
C GLN A 170 -11.22 -6.43 -13.31
N LEU A 171 -10.21 -7.10 -12.76
CA LEU A 171 -9.25 -6.50 -11.83
C LEU A 171 -8.47 -5.36 -12.49
N VAL A 172 -7.97 -5.57 -13.71
CA VAL A 172 -7.28 -4.53 -14.48
C VAL A 172 -8.21 -3.35 -14.79
N SER A 173 -9.47 -3.61 -15.14
CA SER A 173 -10.45 -2.55 -15.44
C SER A 173 -10.76 -1.69 -14.21
N ILE A 174 -10.90 -2.30 -13.04
CA ILE A 174 -11.18 -1.59 -11.78
C ILE A 174 -9.98 -0.71 -11.36
N CYS A 175 -8.75 -1.17 -11.61
CA CYS A 175 -7.53 -0.47 -11.22
C CYS A 175 -7.07 0.60 -12.22
N LYS A 176 -7.62 0.64 -13.42
CA LYS A 176 -7.37 1.73 -14.40
C LYS A 176 -8.14 2.98 -13.95
N ARG A 177 -7.51 3.77 -13.12
CA ARG A 177 -7.98 5.12 -12.75
C ARG A 177 -7.30 6.19 -13.59
#